data_668e35210f46efdb49647a6222298169
#
_entry.id   668e35210f46efdb49647a6222298169
#
_cell.length_a   1.000
_cell.length_b   1.000
_cell.length_c   1.000
_cell.angle_alpha   90.00
_cell.angle_beta   90.00
_cell.angle_gamma   90.00
#
_symmetry.space_group_name_H-M   'P 1'
#
loop_
_entity.id
_entity.type
_entity.pdbx_description
1 polymer ?
#
loop_
_entity_poly.entity_id
_entity_poly.type
_entity_poly.pdbx_seq_one_letter_code
_entity_poly.pdbx_strand_id
1 'polypeptide(L)'
;MKELQEVLTPHAFAILLLIKAAQNQNGLRHSDYGRYHRYCTRRMLRIRKKLGHTQHRRINKKSIYTPKPITSELALTNVKFLHILIFKCEADWAYAMQMKQVANNLQSKAQHPNQIQALTGNRSNPNRLRMHYLKRFKAAAKTAKWVVDNCANAFDEQSRFELEAYIDFIEAVYLMEYHKFD
;
A
#
# COMPACT_ATOMS: atom_id res chain seq x y z
N MET A 1 -9.58 -24.90 -36.63
CA MET A 1 -9.50 -24.34 -35.28
C MET A 1 -8.46 -23.26 -35.30
N LYS A 2 -8.85 -21.99 -35.46
CA LYS A 2 -7.98 -20.84 -35.32
C LYS A 2 -8.23 -20.30 -33.93
N GLU A 3 -7.38 -20.67 -32.95
CA GLU A 3 -7.31 -19.98 -31.68
C GLU A 3 -6.82 -18.56 -31.98
N LEU A 4 -7.72 -17.62 -31.84
CA LEU A 4 -7.42 -16.22 -31.74
C LEU A 4 -6.59 -16.04 -30.46
N GLN A 5 -5.27 -16.03 -30.57
CA GLN A 5 -4.43 -15.37 -29.61
C GLN A 5 -4.85 -13.88 -29.64
N GLU A 6 -5.78 -13.49 -28.76
CA GLU A 6 -5.95 -12.09 -28.42
C GLU A 6 -4.58 -11.61 -27.93
N VAL A 7 -3.91 -10.85 -28.78
CA VAL A 7 -2.69 -10.13 -28.40
C VAL A 7 -3.14 -9.16 -27.31
N LEU A 8 -2.90 -9.54 -26.06
CA LEU A 8 -3.11 -8.68 -24.90
C LEU A 8 -2.27 -7.41 -25.12
N THR A 9 -2.92 -6.34 -25.53
CA THR A 9 -2.26 -5.05 -25.70
C THR A 9 -1.77 -4.56 -24.33
N PRO A 10 -0.49 -4.17 -24.20
CA PRO A 10 0.03 -3.65 -22.93
C PRO A 10 -0.82 -2.45 -22.47
N HIS A 11 -1.11 -2.41 -21.20
CA HIS A 11 -1.94 -1.35 -20.62
C HIS A 11 -1.11 -0.09 -20.42
N ALA A 12 -1.46 0.99 -21.13
CA ALA A 12 -0.96 2.33 -20.81
C ALA A 12 -1.58 2.79 -19.48
N PHE A 13 -0.76 2.94 -18.44
CA PHE A 13 -1.21 3.24 -17.10
C PHE A 13 -0.30 4.24 -16.40
N ALA A 14 -0.70 5.51 -16.37
CA ALA A 14 0.02 6.58 -15.68
C ALA A 14 -0.05 6.39 -14.13
N ILE A 15 0.81 5.53 -13.61
CA ILE A 15 0.84 5.11 -12.20
C ILE A 15 1.12 6.29 -11.28
N LEU A 16 2.15 7.06 -11.59
CA LEU A 16 2.57 8.20 -10.77
C LEU A 16 1.51 9.29 -10.72
N LEU A 17 0.85 9.55 -11.84
CA LEU A 17 -0.25 10.52 -11.91
C LEU A 17 -1.44 10.07 -11.06
N LEU A 18 -1.82 8.79 -11.14
CA LEU A 18 -2.88 8.20 -10.33
C LEU A 18 -2.58 8.33 -8.84
N ILE A 19 -1.37 7.96 -8.42
CA ILE A 19 -0.94 8.03 -7.02
C ILE A 19 -0.96 9.48 -6.55
N LYS A 20 -0.34 10.40 -7.29
CA LYS A 20 -0.23 11.81 -6.92
C LYS A 20 -1.58 12.49 -6.81
N ALA A 21 -2.49 12.23 -7.75
CA ALA A 21 -3.86 12.73 -7.69
C ALA A 21 -4.60 12.19 -6.46
N ALA A 22 -4.50 10.89 -6.18
CA ALA A 22 -5.12 10.26 -5.02
C ALA A 22 -4.58 10.83 -3.69
N GLN A 23 -3.28 11.02 -3.57
CA GLN A 23 -2.61 11.60 -2.42
C GLN A 23 -3.09 13.03 -2.15
N ASN A 24 -3.05 13.89 -3.16
CA ASN A 24 -3.43 15.29 -3.05
C ASN A 24 -4.91 15.49 -2.65
N GLN A 25 -5.79 14.65 -3.18
CA GLN A 25 -7.23 14.75 -2.93
C GLN A 25 -7.65 14.15 -1.58
N ASN A 26 -6.84 13.27 -1.00
CA ASN A 26 -7.27 12.44 0.14
C ASN A 26 -6.45 12.61 1.43
N GLY A 27 -5.89 13.79 1.65
CA GLY A 27 -5.37 14.17 2.97
C GLY A 27 -3.87 14.42 3.05
N LEU A 28 -3.05 13.99 2.08
CA LEU A 28 -1.60 14.17 2.16
C LEU A 28 -1.16 15.64 2.12
N ARG A 29 -1.94 16.54 1.54
CA ARG A 29 -1.67 18.00 1.59
C ARG A 29 -1.56 18.53 3.03
N HIS A 30 -2.22 17.87 3.98
CA HIS A 30 -2.22 18.22 5.40
C HIS A 30 -1.52 17.16 6.26
N SER A 31 -0.71 16.30 5.65
CA SER A 31 -0.02 15.19 6.32
C SER A 31 -0.97 14.24 7.08
N ASP A 32 -2.24 14.14 6.65
CA ASP A 32 -3.22 13.21 7.21
C ASP A 32 -3.09 11.84 6.54
N TYR A 33 -2.06 11.12 6.94
CA TYR A 33 -1.80 9.75 6.47
C TYR A 33 -2.92 8.78 6.84
N GLY A 34 -3.61 9.00 7.95
CA GLY A 34 -4.73 8.17 8.37
C GLY A 34 -5.93 8.27 7.43
N ARG A 35 -6.25 9.47 6.96
CA ARG A 35 -7.29 9.70 5.95
C ARG A 35 -6.93 9.03 4.64
N TYR A 36 -5.68 9.18 4.20
CA TYR A 36 -5.21 8.58 2.96
C TYR A 36 -5.20 7.05 3.03
N HIS A 37 -4.74 6.45 4.13
CA HIS A 37 -4.82 5.01 4.36
C HIS A 37 -6.25 4.48 4.25
N ARG A 38 -7.21 5.14 4.90
CA ARG A 38 -8.64 4.77 4.81
C ARG A 38 -9.18 4.88 3.39
N TYR A 39 -8.76 5.90 2.64
CA TYR A 39 -9.12 6.04 1.23
C TYR A 39 -8.61 4.86 0.40
N CYS A 40 -7.32 4.54 0.48
CA CYS A 40 -6.71 3.44 -0.27
C CYS A 40 -7.40 2.10 0.04
N THR A 41 -7.64 1.81 1.31
CA THR A 41 -8.33 0.58 1.75
C THR A 41 -9.75 0.52 1.16
N ARG A 42 -10.52 1.60 1.25
CA ARG A 42 -11.88 1.65 0.68
C ARG A 42 -11.86 1.55 -0.85
N ARG A 43 -10.84 2.13 -1.50
CA ARG A 43 -10.68 2.06 -2.96
C ARG A 43 -10.43 0.63 -3.40
N MET A 44 -9.51 -0.09 -2.75
CA MET A 44 -9.26 -1.51 -3.00
C MET A 44 -10.53 -2.34 -2.87
N LEU A 45 -11.28 -2.19 -1.78
CA LEU A 45 -12.52 -2.94 -1.55
C LEU A 45 -13.56 -2.68 -2.63
N ARG A 46 -13.72 -1.42 -3.06
CA ARG A 46 -14.63 -1.05 -4.15
C ARG A 46 -14.23 -1.68 -5.48
N ILE A 47 -12.94 -1.69 -5.80
CA ILE A 47 -12.43 -2.30 -7.02
C ILE A 47 -12.64 -3.82 -6.96
N ARG A 48 -12.30 -4.47 -5.84
CA ARG A 48 -12.55 -5.91 -5.65
C ARG A 48 -14.03 -6.27 -5.81
N LYS A 49 -14.94 -5.44 -5.29
CA LYS A 49 -16.39 -5.64 -5.46
C LYS A 49 -16.80 -5.53 -6.91
N LYS A 50 -16.28 -4.53 -7.66
CA LYS A 50 -16.58 -4.37 -9.10
C LYS A 50 -16.08 -5.53 -9.96
N LEU A 51 -14.96 -6.16 -9.57
CA LEU A 51 -14.38 -7.31 -10.27
C LEU A 51 -14.94 -8.66 -9.81
N GLY A 52 -15.91 -8.69 -8.89
CA GLY A 52 -16.38 -9.95 -8.30
C GLY A 52 -15.31 -10.70 -7.48
N HIS A 53 -14.17 -10.07 -7.22
CA HIS A 53 -13.00 -10.66 -6.52
C HIS A 53 -12.99 -10.30 -5.03
N THR A 54 -14.14 -10.42 -4.37
CA THR A 54 -14.29 -10.14 -2.95
C THR A 54 -13.68 -11.23 -2.09
N GLN A 55 -13.05 -10.84 -0.98
CA GLN A 55 -12.41 -11.75 -0.02
C GLN A 55 -13.34 -12.16 1.15
N HIS A 56 -14.59 -11.73 1.09
CA HIS A 56 -15.60 -12.07 2.09
C HIS A 56 -16.70 -12.89 1.45
N ARG A 57 -16.96 -14.06 2.04
CA ARG A 57 -18.08 -14.92 1.70
C ARG A 57 -19.05 -14.97 2.89
N ARG A 58 -20.32 -14.76 2.61
CA ARG A 58 -21.37 -14.88 3.63
C ARG A 58 -21.87 -16.31 3.68
N ILE A 59 -21.69 -16.96 4.84
CA ILE A 59 -22.17 -18.33 5.10
C ILE A 59 -22.95 -18.28 6.41
N ASN A 60 -24.21 -18.72 6.39
CA ASN A 60 -25.08 -18.76 7.57
C ASN A 60 -25.10 -17.42 8.37
N LYS A 61 -25.34 -16.31 7.67
CA LYS A 61 -25.35 -14.96 8.21
C LYS A 61 -24.01 -14.44 8.76
N LYS A 62 -22.93 -15.26 8.79
CA LYS A 62 -21.59 -14.88 9.20
C LYS A 62 -20.76 -14.49 7.99
N SER A 63 -19.94 -13.45 8.12
CA SER A 63 -18.97 -13.07 7.08
C SER A 63 -17.66 -13.78 7.36
N ILE A 64 -17.26 -14.66 6.46
CA ILE A 64 -16.01 -15.42 6.56
C ILE A 64 -15.00 -14.80 5.57
N TYR A 65 -13.80 -14.51 6.05
CA TYR A 65 -12.70 -14.06 5.21
C TYR A 65 -12.08 -15.25 4.47
N THR A 66 -12.03 -15.16 3.16
CA THR A 66 -11.35 -16.13 2.29
C THR A 66 -10.31 -15.40 1.48
N PRO A 67 -9.01 -15.63 1.71
CA PRO A 67 -7.96 -14.96 0.96
C PRO A 67 -8.07 -15.32 -0.52
N LYS A 68 -8.11 -14.29 -1.37
CA LYS A 68 -8.03 -14.42 -2.82
C LYS A 68 -6.83 -13.61 -3.29
N PRO A 69 -5.67 -14.22 -3.49
CA PRO A 69 -4.51 -13.55 -4.04
C PRO A 69 -4.79 -13.10 -5.47
N ILE A 70 -4.12 -12.06 -5.90
CA ILE A 70 -4.11 -11.64 -7.31
C ILE A 70 -2.93 -12.35 -7.95
N THR A 71 -3.20 -13.10 -9.01
CA THR A 71 -2.18 -13.77 -9.81
C THR A 71 -1.73 -12.88 -10.96
N SER A 72 -0.60 -13.19 -11.57
CA SER A 72 -0.11 -12.50 -12.77
C SER A 72 -1.12 -12.58 -13.92
N GLU A 73 -1.76 -13.73 -14.11
CA GLU A 73 -2.77 -13.94 -15.13
C GLU A 73 -3.96 -12.97 -14.95
N LEU A 74 -4.47 -12.82 -13.71
CA LEU A 74 -5.55 -11.87 -13.41
C LEU A 74 -5.11 -10.42 -13.68
N ALA A 75 -3.85 -10.10 -13.37
CA ALA A 75 -3.30 -8.77 -13.63
C ALA A 75 -3.22 -8.46 -15.12
N LEU A 76 -2.92 -9.46 -15.97
CA LEU A 76 -2.91 -9.34 -17.42
C LEU A 76 -4.32 -9.16 -17.99
N THR A 77 -5.33 -9.81 -17.42
CA THR A 77 -6.71 -9.73 -17.94
C THR A 77 -7.36 -8.37 -17.70
N ASN A 78 -7.02 -7.68 -16.63
CA ASN A 78 -7.66 -6.40 -16.31
C ASN A 78 -6.78 -5.50 -15.44
N VAL A 79 -6.47 -4.33 -15.97
CA VAL A 79 -5.72 -3.23 -15.30
C VAL A 79 -6.23 -2.91 -13.88
N LYS A 80 -7.52 -3.12 -13.60
CA LYS A 80 -8.08 -2.89 -12.27
C LYS A 80 -7.50 -3.80 -11.18
N PHE A 81 -6.97 -4.97 -11.53
CA PHE A 81 -6.23 -5.80 -10.57
C PHE A 81 -4.90 -5.16 -10.18
N LEU A 82 -4.21 -4.52 -11.12
CA LEU A 82 -3.01 -3.74 -10.85
C LEU A 82 -3.30 -2.54 -9.94
N HIS A 83 -4.43 -1.85 -10.15
CA HIS A 83 -4.87 -0.79 -9.23
C HIS A 83 -5.03 -1.30 -7.79
N ILE A 84 -5.53 -2.52 -7.59
CA ILE A 84 -5.65 -3.09 -6.23
C ILE A 84 -4.28 -3.25 -5.59
N LEU A 85 -3.28 -3.72 -6.34
CA LEU A 85 -1.92 -3.92 -5.84
C LEU A 85 -1.24 -2.59 -5.51
N ILE A 86 -1.36 -1.59 -6.39
CA ILE A 86 -0.83 -0.26 -6.15
C ILE A 86 -1.49 0.39 -4.91
N PHE A 87 -2.82 0.37 -4.80
CA PHE A 87 -3.49 0.90 -3.62
C PHE A 87 -3.22 0.10 -2.35
N LYS A 88 -2.87 -1.18 -2.47
CA LYS A 88 -2.39 -1.97 -1.31
C LYS A 88 -1.03 -1.48 -0.85
N CYS A 89 -0.11 -1.23 -1.78
CA CYS A 89 1.19 -0.67 -1.50
C CYS A 89 1.07 0.70 -0.82
N GLU A 90 0.26 1.60 -1.38
CA GLU A 90 -0.03 2.92 -0.84
C GLU A 90 -0.70 2.87 0.54
N ALA A 91 -1.59 1.91 0.77
CA ALA A 91 -2.22 1.73 2.08
C ALA A 91 -1.21 1.31 3.15
N ASP A 92 -0.34 0.34 2.85
CA ASP A 92 0.70 -0.11 3.77
C ASP A 92 1.72 1.00 4.04
N TRP A 93 2.13 1.76 3.02
CA TRP A 93 2.99 2.93 3.14
C TRP A 93 2.36 4.04 4.00
N ALA A 94 1.13 4.43 3.70
CA ALA A 94 0.44 5.48 4.43
C ALA A 94 0.21 5.11 5.91
N TYR A 95 -0.10 3.85 6.18
CA TYR A 95 -0.22 3.36 7.55
C TYR A 95 1.11 3.39 8.29
N ALA A 96 2.21 3.02 7.62
CA ALA A 96 3.54 3.13 8.18
C ALA A 96 3.89 4.58 8.53
N MET A 97 3.63 5.52 7.62
CA MET A 97 3.84 6.96 7.85
C MET A 97 3.00 7.49 9.02
N GLN A 98 1.75 7.06 9.16
CA GLN A 98 0.91 7.40 10.30
C GLN A 98 1.53 6.90 11.63
N MET A 99 1.97 5.65 11.66
CA MET A 99 2.61 5.08 12.86
C MET A 99 3.94 5.77 13.20
N LYS A 100 4.73 6.11 12.19
CA LYS A 100 5.96 6.88 12.34
C LYS A 100 5.67 8.26 12.93
N GLN A 101 4.66 8.96 12.44
CA GLN A 101 4.24 10.27 12.98
C GLN A 101 3.84 10.17 14.45
N VAL A 102 3.11 9.12 14.83
CA VAL A 102 2.75 8.86 16.23
C VAL A 102 3.99 8.57 17.07
N ALA A 103 4.93 7.77 16.58
CA ALA A 103 6.18 7.46 17.28
C ALA A 103 7.02 8.72 17.52
N ASN A 104 7.19 9.55 16.50
CA ASN A 104 7.94 10.82 16.62
C ASN A 104 7.27 11.78 17.61
N ASN A 105 5.94 11.89 17.60
CA ASN A 105 5.21 12.72 18.55
C ASN A 105 5.35 12.22 20.00
N LEU A 106 5.45 10.92 20.20
CA LEU A 106 5.71 10.35 21.53
C LEU A 106 7.14 10.63 22.00
N GLN A 107 8.12 10.51 21.10
CA GLN A 107 9.52 10.83 21.43
C GLN A 107 9.70 12.31 21.79
N SER A 108 9.09 13.22 21.04
CA SER A 108 9.13 14.65 21.34
C SER A 108 8.53 15.00 22.71
N LYS A 109 7.43 14.32 23.07
CA LYS A 109 6.80 14.48 24.40
C LYS A 109 7.61 13.84 25.51
N ALA A 110 8.38 12.79 25.23
CA ALA A 110 9.25 12.13 26.20
C ALA A 110 10.41 12.99 26.68
N GLN A 111 10.74 14.06 25.97
CA GLN A 111 11.70 15.07 26.40
C GLN A 111 11.18 15.96 27.55
N HIS A 112 9.87 15.89 27.87
CA HIS A 112 9.23 16.56 29.01
C HIS A 112 8.65 15.51 29.98
N PRO A 113 9.44 15.02 30.97
CA PRO A 113 9.10 13.85 31.79
C PRO A 113 7.83 13.95 32.62
N ASN A 114 7.37 15.15 32.94
CA ASN A 114 6.19 15.34 33.81
C ASN A 114 4.84 15.08 33.13
N GLN A 115 4.80 14.83 31.81
CA GLN A 115 3.58 14.57 31.06
C GLN A 115 3.40 13.12 30.57
N ILE A 116 4.44 12.29 30.74
CA ILE A 116 4.48 10.94 30.16
C ILE A 116 3.61 9.94 30.91
N GLN A 117 3.54 10.05 32.25
CA GLN A 117 2.87 9.05 33.08
C GLN A 117 1.33 9.01 32.88
N ALA A 118 0.72 10.10 32.43
CA ALA A 118 -0.74 10.19 32.28
C ALA A 118 -1.29 9.64 30.94
N LEU A 119 -0.44 9.45 29.92
CA LEU A 119 -0.89 9.15 28.53
C LEU A 119 -0.45 7.77 28.00
N THR A 120 0.46 7.09 28.67
CA THR A 120 1.06 5.85 28.15
C THR A 120 0.65 4.62 28.94
N GLY A 121 -0.58 4.17 28.70
CA GLY A 121 -0.79 2.73 28.89
C GLY A 121 0.20 1.95 28.00
N ASN A 122 0.57 0.76 28.40
CA ASN A 122 1.60 -0.17 27.84
C ASN A 122 1.58 -0.38 26.29
N ARG A 123 0.68 0.29 25.55
CA ARG A 123 0.47 0.18 24.11
C ARG A 123 1.27 1.20 23.25
N SER A 124 1.89 2.19 23.88
CA SER A 124 2.46 3.35 23.17
C SER A 124 3.99 3.43 23.25
N ASN A 125 4.69 2.31 23.34
CA ASN A 125 6.16 2.30 23.32
C ASN A 125 6.68 2.68 21.93
N PRO A 126 7.51 3.74 21.77
CA PRO A 126 8.07 4.19 20.49
C PRO A 126 8.80 3.07 19.74
N ASN A 127 9.59 2.25 20.45
CA ASN A 127 10.31 1.13 19.83
C ASN A 127 9.39 0.09 19.24
N ARG A 128 8.28 -0.21 19.90
CA ARG A 128 7.25 -1.13 19.38
C ARG A 128 6.59 -0.54 18.13
N LEU A 129 6.28 0.75 18.14
CA LEU A 129 5.75 1.45 16.97
C LEU A 129 6.75 1.45 15.82
N ARG A 130 8.07 1.66 16.11
CA ARG A 130 9.13 1.57 15.11
C ARG A 130 9.12 0.19 14.43
N MET A 131 9.14 -0.89 15.18
CA MET A 131 9.06 -2.23 14.62
C MET A 131 7.79 -2.48 13.80
N HIS A 132 6.68 -1.84 14.19
CA HIS A 132 5.41 -1.97 13.51
C HIS A 132 5.42 -1.25 12.16
N TYR A 133 5.87 0.02 12.10
CA TYR A 133 5.92 0.76 10.84
C TYR A 133 6.98 0.21 9.88
N LEU A 134 8.12 -0.28 10.38
CA LEU A 134 9.12 -0.96 9.54
C LEU A 134 8.55 -2.21 8.86
N LYS A 135 7.78 -3.03 9.59
CA LYS A 135 7.08 -4.18 9.00
C LYS A 135 6.11 -3.76 7.90
N ARG A 136 5.46 -2.60 8.04
CA ARG A 136 4.53 -2.07 7.03
C ARG A 136 5.26 -1.52 5.81
N PHE A 137 6.35 -0.77 5.99
CA PHE A 137 7.20 -0.37 4.87
C PHE A 137 7.74 -1.58 4.09
N LYS A 138 8.23 -2.60 4.81
CA LYS A 138 8.67 -3.85 4.18
C LYS A 138 7.54 -4.55 3.41
N ALA A 139 6.33 -4.54 3.93
CA ALA A 139 5.17 -5.12 3.24
C ALA A 139 4.80 -4.32 1.98
N ALA A 140 4.90 -2.99 2.01
CA ALA A 140 4.72 -2.13 0.85
C ALA A 140 5.78 -2.44 -0.23
N ALA A 141 7.07 -2.43 0.14
CA ALA A 141 8.17 -2.75 -0.76
C ALA A 141 8.03 -4.16 -1.38
N LYS A 142 7.69 -5.15 -0.56
CA LYS A 142 7.45 -6.52 -1.06
C LYS A 142 6.30 -6.59 -2.06
N THR A 143 5.21 -5.86 -1.82
CA THR A 143 4.07 -5.83 -2.75
C THR A 143 4.45 -5.13 -4.05
N ALA A 144 5.17 -4.01 -3.97
CA ALA A 144 5.64 -3.25 -5.12
C ALA A 144 6.58 -4.09 -6.00
N LYS A 145 7.59 -4.71 -5.39
CA LYS A 145 8.52 -5.61 -6.09
C LYS A 145 7.81 -6.78 -6.76
N TRP A 146 6.86 -7.39 -6.07
CA TRP A 146 6.07 -8.48 -6.65
C TRP A 146 5.33 -8.04 -7.94
N VAL A 147 4.84 -6.79 -8.00
CA VAL A 147 4.16 -6.26 -9.20
C VAL A 147 5.12 -6.17 -10.38
N VAL A 148 6.35 -5.69 -10.19
CA VAL A 148 7.36 -5.66 -11.28
C VAL A 148 7.74 -7.07 -11.69
N ASP A 149 8.10 -7.93 -10.73
CA ASP A 149 8.60 -9.26 -11.03
C ASP A 149 7.58 -10.14 -11.79
N ASN A 150 6.27 -9.92 -11.54
CA ASN A 150 5.22 -10.81 -12.06
C ASN A 150 4.27 -10.15 -13.06
N CYS A 151 4.24 -8.84 -13.15
CA CYS A 151 3.27 -8.13 -13.97
C CYS A 151 3.92 -7.17 -14.99
N ALA A 152 5.25 -7.19 -15.16
CA ALA A 152 5.95 -6.30 -16.09
C ALA A 152 5.39 -6.34 -17.52
N ASN A 153 5.00 -7.52 -17.98
CA ASN A 153 4.44 -7.74 -19.31
C ASN A 153 3.01 -7.16 -19.50
N ALA A 154 2.37 -6.74 -18.39
CA ALA A 154 1.04 -6.13 -18.46
C ALA A 154 1.08 -4.63 -18.79
N PHE A 155 2.27 -4.03 -18.74
CA PHE A 155 2.47 -2.60 -18.91
C PHE A 155 3.14 -2.28 -20.25
N ASP A 156 2.83 -1.10 -20.78
CA ASP A 156 3.66 -0.48 -21.80
C ASP A 156 5.01 -0.02 -21.21
N GLU A 157 5.95 0.31 -22.07
CA GLU A 157 7.32 0.66 -21.67
C GLU A 157 7.36 1.86 -20.70
N GLN A 158 6.57 2.90 -20.99
CA GLN A 158 6.50 4.08 -20.13
C GLN A 158 5.92 3.75 -18.74
N SER A 159 4.81 3.02 -18.68
CA SER A 159 4.20 2.60 -17.41
C SER A 159 5.12 1.69 -16.60
N ARG A 160 5.96 0.89 -17.28
CA ARG A 160 6.94 0.05 -16.62
C ARG A 160 8.03 0.89 -15.94
N PHE A 161 8.58 1.90 -16.63
CA PHE A 161 9.54 2.81 -16.02
C PHE A 161 8.95 3.59 -14.83
N GLU A 162 7.70 4.06 -14.95
CA GLU A 162 7.01 4.70 -13.83
C GLU A 162 6.86 3.76 -12.62
N LEU A 163 6.57 2.48 -12.87
CA LEU A 163 6.43 1.46 -11.84
C LEU A 163 7.77 1.16 -11.18
N GLU A 164 8.84 1.00 -11.96
CA GLU A 164 10.20 0.78 -11.45
C GLU A 164 10.63 1.95 -10.56
N ALA A 165 10.47 3.18 -11.02
CA ALA A 165 10.77 4.38 -10.24
C ALA A 165 9.94 4.48 -8.93
N TYR A 166 8.67 4.08 -8.98
CA TYR A 166 7.82 4.03 -7.79
C TYR A 166 8.31 2.99 -6.77
N ILE A 167 8.78 1.84 -7.25
CA ILE A 167 9.30 0.78 -6.38
C ILE A 167 10.58 1.21 -5.71
N ASP A 168 11.51 1.77 -6.50
CA ASP A 168 12.78 2.28 -5.97
C ASP A 168 12.52 3.33 -4.87
N PHE A 169 11.52 4.20 -5.07
CA PHE A 169 11.10 5.15 -4.05
C PHE A 169 10.61 4.44 -2.76
N ILE A 170 9.74 3.47 -2.87
CA ILE A 170 9.19 2.74 -1.70
C ILE A 170 10.29 1.93 -1.00
N GLU A 171 11.19 1.30 -1.75
CA GLU A 171 12.31 0.53 -1.21
C GLU A 171 13.32 1.45 -0.52
N ALA A 172 13.65 2.59 -1.14
CA ALA A 172 14.51 3.60 -0.54
C ALA A 172 13.94 4.11 0.80
N VAL A 173 12.64 4.41 0.86
CA VAL A 173 11.97 4.81 2.12
C VAL A 173 12.10 3.72 3.19
N TYR A 174 11.90 2.45 2.82
CA TYR A 174 12.08 1.34 3.75
C TYR A 174 13.51 1.23 4.26
N LEU A 175 14.50 1.26 3.36
CA LEU A 175 15.92 1.13 3.70
C LEU A 175 16.41 2.31 4.56
N MET A 176 16.03 3.52 4.23
CA MET A 176 16.35 4.71 5.03
C MET A 176 15.81 4.61 6.46
N GLU A 177 14.61 4.08 6.65
CA GLU A 177 14.04 3.89 7.99
C GLU A 177 14.64 2.70 8.73
N TYR A 178 15.02 1.65 8.01
CA TYR A 178 15.66 0.46 8.58
C TYR A 178 17.09 0.74 9.05
N HIS A 179 17.87 1.45 8.23
CA HIS A 179 19.27 1.81 8.49
C HIS A 179 19.43 3.19 9.18
N LYS A 180 18.41 3.68 9.87
CA LYS A 180 18.62 4.83 10.75
C LYS A 180 19.63 4.43 11.82
N PHE A 181 20.84 4.90 11.62
CA PHE A 181 21.89 4.87 12.61
C PHE A 181 21.48 5.82 13.74
N ASP A 182 21.55 5.36 14.96
CA ASP A 182 21.36 6.15 16.18
C ASP A 182 22.52 7.12 16.33
#